data_c733f1eca1ba6a1ff56090101cb92ad7
#
_entry.id   c733f1eca1ba6a1ff56090101cb92ad7
#
_cell.length_a   1.000
_cell.length_b   1.000
_cell.length_c   1.000
_cell.angle_alpha   90.00
_cell.angle_beta   90.00
_cell.angle_gamma   90.00
#
_symmetry.space_group_name_H-M   'P 1'
#
loop_
_entity.id
_entity.type
_entity.pdbx_description
1 polymer ?
#
loop_
_entity_poly.entity_id
_entity_poly.type
_entity_poly.pdbx_seq_one_letter_code
_entity_poly.pdbx_strand_id
1 'polypeptide(L)'
;MSTRPRFHVATRKGLFTIERKRTGWAIANASFLGDNCTLVMHDPRPGRGKNRKRHSQGTLYAALDHGHFGVKLHRSIDGGQKWQAIGTPVYPTKPDNYKPRVPAEGKVYDWVLQKVWAFAPGGSEQEGLIWCGTLPGGLFRSENDGETWELNRPLWDDPKREEWFGGGAEYPGIHSICVSPRDPDHIIVGISCGGAWVTRDGGKNWACGGQGMRAEYMPPERAYDTNIQDPHLIAQCAANPEVLWVQHHNGIFKSTDGAASWTEIKNVKPSVFGFPVAVHPRDPDTAWFVPAIKDEKRIPASGKVVVNRTTNGGRTFKTLTRGLPQKHAYDLVFRHALDVDETGQRLAFGSTTGSLWVSDDGGDTWQTVSNHLPPVYAVRFEKPLAEV
;
A
#
# COMPACT_ATOMS: atom_id res chain seq x y z
N MET A 1 9.87 3.63 28.41
CA MET A 1 8.65 2.85 28.68
C MET A 1 8.30 2.14 27.39
N SER A 2 8.17 0.79 27.39
CA SER A 2 7.74 0.06 26.19
C SER A 2 6.32 0.51 25.84
N THR A 3 6.18 1.17 24.70
CA THR A 3 4.86 1.53 24.16
C THR A 3 4.13 0.26 23.77
N ARG A 4 2.86 0.16 24.13
CA ARG A 4 2.02 -0.98 23.75
C ARG A 4 1.91 -1.04 22.23
N PRO A 5 1.95 -2.23 21.64
CA PRO A 5 1.76 -2.34 20.18
C PRO A 5 0.43 -1.73 19.75
N ARG A 6 0.49 -0.98 18.65
CA ARG A 6 -0.64 -0.29 18.03
C ARG A 6 -0.66 -0.48 16.53
N PHE A 7 -1.83 -0.37 15.96
CA PHE A 7 -2.00 -0.17 14.52
C PHE A 7 -3.22 0.72 14.23
N HIS A 8 -3.24 1.29 13.05
CA HIS A 8 -4.27 2.21 12.60
C HIS A 8 -5.07 1.60 11.46
N VAL A 9 -6.38 1.86 11.46
CA VAL A 9 -7.34 1.32 10.51
C VAL A 9 -8.08 2.48 9.85
N ALA A 10 -7.74 2.76 8.60
CA ALA A 10 -8.43 3.75 7.77
C ALA A 10 -9.69 3.12 7.16
N THR A 11 -10.81 3.79 7.34
CA THR A 11 -12.12 3.28 6.93
C THR A 11 -12.94 4.35 6.20
N ARG A 12 -14.05 3.93 5.59
CA ARG A 12 -14.98 4.84 4.93
C ARG A 12 -15.60 5.88 5.86
N LYS A 13 -15.49 5.71 7.19
CA LYS A 13 -16.13 6.61 8.17
C LYS A 13 -15.22 6.93 9.37
N GLY A 14 -13.95 7.10 9.13
CA GLY A 14 -12.98 7.50 10.14
C GLY A 14 -11.72 6.67 10.17
N LEU A 15 -10.82 7.09 11.05
CA LEU A 15 -9.56 6.45 11.35
C LEU A 15 -9.60 5.90 12.77
N PHE A 16 -9.39 4.60 12.95
CA PHE A 16 -9.41 3.94 14.24
C PHE A 16 -8.00 3.52 14.65
N THR A 17 -7.64 3.82 15.92
CA THR A 17 -6.41 3.30 16.53
C THR A 17 -6.75 2.07 17.36
N ILE A 18 -6.09 0.97 17.06
CA ILE A 18 -6.24 -0.31 17.76
C ILE A 18 -4.99 -0.52 18.62
N GLU A 19 -5.19 -0.88 19.88
CA GLU A 19 -4.10 -1.05 20.85
C GLU A 19 -4.18 -2.43 21.52
N ARG A 20 -3.02 -3.05 21.75
CA ARG A 20 -2.88 -4.28 22.50
C ARG A 20 -3.11 -4.01 23.98
N LYS A 21 -4.21 -4.52 24.52
CA LYS A 21 -4.56 -4.48 25.96
C LYS A 21 -4.20 -5.81 26.62
N ARG A 22 -4.34 -5.89 27.93
CA ARG A 22 -4.11 -7.13 28.69
C ARG A 22 -5.06 -8.27 28.26
N THR A 23 -6.27 -7.92 27.87
CA THR A 23 -7.34 -8.87 27.49
C THR A 23 -7.44 -9.12 25.98
N GLY A 24 -6.54 -8.55 25.15
CA GLY A 24 -6.59 -8.68 23.69
C GLY A 24 -6.43 -7.32 23.00
N TRP A 25 -6.83 -7.25 21.75
CA TRP A 25 -6.80 -6.03 20.95
C TRP A 25 -8.14 -5.28 21.04
N ALA A 26 -8.11 -3.97 21.17
CA ALA A 26 -9.30 -3.15 21.28
C ALA A 26 -9.13 -1.78 20.62
N ILE A 27 -10.24 -1.17 20.20
CA ILE A 27 -10.28 0.21 19.73
C ILE A 27 -9.92 1.12 20.91
N ALA A 28 -8.85 1.92 20.75
CA ALA A 28 -8.34 2.85 21.76
C ALA A 28 -8.72 4.30 21.44
N ASN A 29 -8.80 4.66 20.17
CA ASN A 29 -9.15 6.00 19.72
C ASN A 29 -9.84 5.94 18.36
N ALA A 30 -10.63 6.99 18.05
CA ALA A 30 -11.24 7.21 16.74
C ALA A 30 -11.12 8.69 16.37
N SER A 31 -10.66 8.94 15.15
CA SER A 31 -10.50 10.29 14.56
C SER A 31 -11.27 10.38 13.25
N PHE A 32 -11.62 11.61 12.83
CA PHE A 32 -12.32 11.85 11.56
C PHE A 32 -13.62 11.07 11.41
N LEU A 33 -14.39 10.93 12.52
CA LEU A 33 -15.64 10.18 12.51
C LEU A 33 -16.66 10.77 11.52
N GLY A 34 -17.10 9.94 10.60
CA GLY A 34 -17.98 10.32 9.50
C GLY A 34 -17.25 10.59 8.19
N ASP A 35 -15.96 10.93 8.22
CA ASP A 35 -15.16 11.23 7.04
C ASP A 35 -14.59 9.96 6.39
N ASN A 36 -14.44 9.99 5.08
CA ASN A 36 -13.85 8.93 4.30
C ASN A 36 -12.31 8.99 4.41
N CYS A 37 -11.73 8.21 5.34
CA CYS A 37 -10.27 8.08 5.50
C CYS A 37 -9.76 6.96 4.60
N THR A 38 -9.04 7.31 3.53
CA THR A 38 -8.63 6.37 2.48
C THR A 38 -7.28 5.73 2.72
N LEU A 39 -6.40 6.39 3.49
CA LEU A 39 -5.05 5.92 3.75
C LEU A 39 -4.52 6.47 5.07
N VAL A 40 -3.64 5.69 5.71
CA VAL A 40 -2.86 6.10 6.89
C VAL A 40 -1.43 5.61 6.74
N MET A 41 -0.46 6.40 7.20
CA MET A 41 0.95 6.04 7.29
C MET A 41 1.49 6.43 8.67
N HIS A 42 2.34 5.58 9.24
CA HIS A 42 3.17 5.91 10.40
C HIS A 42 4.62 6.08 9.95
N ASP A 43 5.17 7.26 10.21
CA ASP A 43 6.58 7.57 10.03
C ASP A 43 7.29 7.52 11.38
N PRO A 44 8.17 6.53 11.63
CA PRO A 44 8.85 6.38 12.91
C PRO A 44 10.04 7.31 13.09
N ARG A 45 10.40 8.10 12.06
CA ARG A 45 11.55 9.00 12.10
C ARG A 45 11.28 10.16 13.06
N PRO A 46 12.32 10.70 13.73
CA PRO A 46 12.15 11.88 14.54
C PRO A 46 11.77 13.08 13.66
N GLY A 47 10.90 13.95 14.15
CA GLY A 47 10.55 15.19 13.45
C GLY A 47 11.70 16.18 13.38
N ARG A 48 11.58 17.18 12.50
CA ARG A 48 12.62 18.17 12.22
C ARG A 48 12.90 19.14 13.39
N GLY A 49 14.16 19.49 13.56
CA GLY A 49 14.63 20.63 14.35
C GLY A 49 14.16 20.64 15.81
N LYS A 50 13.70 21.82 16.31
CA LYS A 50 13.25 22.02 17.70
C LYS A 50 12.04 21.14 18.08
N ASN A 51 11.33 20.58 17.12
CA ASN A 51 10.18 19.69 17.33
C ASN A 51 10.59 18.22 17.59
N ARG A 52 11.86 17.86 17.44
CA ARG A 52 12.39 16.49 17.62
C ARG A 52 11.92 15.83 18.93
N LYS A 53 11.85 16.57 20.04
CA LYS A 53 11.38 16.06 21.33
C LYS A 53 9.86 15.86 21.41
N ARG A 54 9.08 16.46 20.52
CA ARG A 54 7.60 16.34 20.49
C ARG A 54 7.10 15.10 19.73
N HIS A 55 7.95 14.52 18.87
CA HIS A 55 7.61 13.33 18.09
C HIS A 55 7.97 12.02 18.79
N SER A 56 7.65 11.92 20.09
CA SER A 56 7.96 10.74 20.91
C SER A 56 7.20 9.47 20.51
N GLN A 57 6.27 9.55 19.55
CA GLN A 57 5.50 8.44 19.00
C GLN A 57 5.59 8.34 17.47
N GLY A 58 6.53 9.05 16.83
CA GLY A 58 6.57 9.21 15.39
C GLY A 58 5.49 10.16 14.87
N THR A 59 5.31 10.18 13.57
CA THR A 59 4.32 11.04 12.90
C THR A 59 3.30 10.18 12.16
N LEU A 60 2.02 10.44 12.37
CA LEU A 60 0.94 9.84 11.58
C LEU A 60 0.51 10.80 10.47
N TYR A 61 0.28 10.25 9.29
CA TYR A 61 -0.32 10.93 8.14
C TYR A 61 -1.62 10.24 7.76
N ALA A 62 -2.66 11.03 7.49
CA ALA A 62 -3.96 10.52 7.05
C ALA A 62 -4.41 11.25 5.78
N ALA A 63 -4.92 10.50 4.82
CA ALA A 63 -5.57 11.02 3.63
C ALA A 63 -7.07 10.84 3.72
N LEU A 64 -7.80 11.93 3.55
CA LEU A 64 -9.26 11.97 3.56
C LEU A 64 -9.76 12.30 2.15
N ASP A 65 -10.84 11.65 1.74
CA ASP A 65 -11.54 11.93 0.49
C ASP A 65 -12.93 12.48 0.81
N HIS A 66 -13.10 13.77 0.59
CA HIS A 66 -14.35 14.51 0.84
C HIS A 66 -15.21 14.65 -0.42
N GLY A 67 -15.01 13.77 -1.41
CA GLY A 67 -15.76 13.82 -2.67
C GLY A 67 -15.50 15.13 -3.43
N HIS A 68 -16.57 15.87 -3.76
CA HIS A 68 -16.44 17.13 -4.51
C HIS A 68 -15.67 18.24 -3.75
N PHE A 69 -15.48 18.13 -2.44
CA PHE A 69 -14.59 19.03 -1.68
C PHE A 69 -13.12 18.66 -1.77
N GLY A 70 -12.81 17.60 -2.51
CA GLY A 70 -11.46 17.15 -2.82
C GLY A 70 -10.78 16.38 -1.69
N VAL A 71 -9.52 16.04 -1.95
CA VAL A 71 -8.66 15.32 -1.01
C VAL A 71 -8.11 16.29 0.03
N LYS A 72 -8.03 15.82 1.28
CA LYS A 72 -7.39 16.55 2.40
C LYS A 72 -6.35 15.65 3.05
N LEU A 73 -5.21 16.24 3.38
CA LEU A 73 -4.15 15.56 4.11
C LEU A 73 -4.01 16.13 5.51
N HIS A 74 -3.77 15.26 6.47
CA HIS A 74 -3.59 15.61 7.87
C HIS A 74 -2.38 14.91 8.45
N ARG A 75 -1.75 15.56 9.43
CA ARG A 75 -0.61 15.06 10.19
C ARG A 75 -0.91 15.12 11.68
N SER A 76 -0.47 14.11 12.42
CA SER A 76 -0.48 14.08 13.89
C SER A 76 0.90 13.70 14.43
N ILE A 77 1.36 14.39 15.47
CA ILE A 77 2.66 14.16 16.14
C ILE A 77 2.48 13.65 17.59
N ASP A 78 1.25 13.34 17.98
CA ASP A 78 0.88 12.93 19.35
C ASP A 78 0.08 11.62 19.37
N GLY A 79 0.34 10.74 18.36
CA GLY A 79 -0.30 9.43 18.27
C GLY A 79 -1.78 9.48 17.88
N GLY A 80 -2.18 10.48 17.10
CA GLY A 80 -3.54 10.61 16.57
C GLY A 80 -4.53 11.29 17.52
N GLN A 81 -4.05 12.00 18.55
CA GLN A 81 -4.93 12.76 19.46
C GLN A 81 -5.34 14.10 18.84
N LYS A 82 -4.40 14.78 18.19
CA LYS A 82 -4.64 16.03 17.47
C LYS A 82 -4.14 15.91 16.05
N TRP A 83 -4.90 16.48 15.12
CA TRP A 83 -4.58 16.46 13.71
C TRP A 83 -4.48 17.88 13.16
N GLN A 84 -3.44 18.13 12.38
CA GLN A 84 -3.20 19.37 11.66
C GLN A 84 -3.39 19.11 10.17
N ALA A 85 -4.17 19.94 9.48
CA ALA A 85 -4.24 19.92 8.03
C ALA A 85 -2.88 20.36 7.45
N ILE A 86 -2.45 19.68 6.40
CA ILE A 86 -1.21 19.95 5.66
C ILE A 86 -1.52 20.15 4.17
N GLY A 87 -0.51 20.53 3.38
CA GLY A 87 -0.65 20.70 1.93
C GLY A 87 -1.06 19.42 1.22
N THR A 88 -1.74 19.57 0.08
CA THR A 88 -2.07 18.47 -0.82
C THR A 88 -1.29 18.57 -2.12
N PRO A 89 -0.95 17.44 -2.77
CA PRO A 89 -0.36 17.45 -4.10
C PRO A 89 -1.22 18.22 -5.11
N VAL A 90 -0.57 19.02 -5.93
CA VAL A 90 -1.23 19.80 -7.00
C VAL A 90 -0.57 19.47 -8.34
N TYR A 91 -1.38 19.03 -9.29
CA TYR A 91 -0.92 18.78 -10.64
C TYR A 91 -0.68 20.07 -11.43
N PRO A 92 0.23 20.08 -12.40
CA PRO A 92 0.35 21.18 -13.33
C PRO A 92 -0.93 21.34 -14.16
N THR A 93 -1.18 22.54 -14.65
CA THR A 93 -2.27 22.79 -15.61
C THR A 93 -2.08 21.92 -16.84
N LYS A 94 -3.09 21.14 -17.20
CA LYS A 94 -3.08 20.37 -18.44
C LYS A 94 -3.15 21.33 -19.62
N PRO A 95 -2.22 21.24 -20.59
CA PRO A 95 -2.27 22.09 -21.77
C PRO A 95 -3.58 21.87 -22.56
N ASP A 96 -4.19 22.95 -23.08
CA ASP A 96 -5.44 22.87 -23.85
C ASP A 96 -5.32 22.00 -25.09
N ASN A 97 -4.12 21.96 -25.68
CA ASN A 97 -3.80 21.18 -26.88
C ASN A 97 -3.20 19.81 -26.55
N TYR A 98 -3.21 19.38 -25.29
CA TYR A 98 -2.68 18.07 -24.89
C TYR A 98 -3.43 16.95 -25.63
N LYS A 99 -2.70 16.17 -26.38
CA LYS A 99 -3.18 14.94 -27.02
C LYS A 99 -2.30 13.79 -26.53
N PRO A 100 -2.89 12.75 -25.92
CA PRO A 100 -2.12 11.56 -25.60
C PRO A 100 -1.57 10.93 -26.88
N ARG A 101 -0.34 10.45 -26.83
CA ARG A 101 0.34 9.80 -27.98
C ARG A 101 -0.29 8.48 -28.37
N VAL A 102 -0.84 7.79 -27.40
CA VAL A 102 -1.59 6.55 -27.60
C VAL A 102 -3.07 6.92 -27.49
N PRO A 103 -3.90 6.61 -28.50
CA PRO A 103 -5.34 6.64 -28.32
C PRO A 103 -5.64 5.55 -27.30
N ALA A 104 -5.64 5.93 -26.03
CA ALA A 104 -6.14 5.05 -25.00
C ALA A 104 -7.59 4.74 -25.36
N GLU A 105 -8.00 3.49 -25.29
CA GLU A 105 -9.41 3.16 -25.13
C GLU A 105 -9.96 3.83 -23.86
N GLY A 106 -9.09 4.55 -23.14
CA GLY A 106 -9.33 5.34 -21.94
C GLY A 106 -9.59 6.80 -22.22
N LYS A 107 -10.56 7.34 -21.54
CA LYS A 107 -10.94 8.75 -21.54
C LYS A 107 -9.74 9.65 -21.24
N VAL A 108 -9.61 10.75 -21.98
CA VAL A 108 -8.71 11.84 -21.62
C VAL A 108 -9.18 12.38 -20.27
N TYR A 109 -8.39 12.18 -19.22
CA TYR A 109 -8.72 12.62 -17.87
C TYR A 109 -8.09 13.97 -17.53
N ASP A 110 -8.68 14.65 -16.57
CA ASP A 110 -8.16 15.89 -16.03
C ASP A 110 -6.99 15.63 -15.08
N TRP A 111 -6.01 16.54 -15.08
CA TRP A 111 -4.87 16.48 -14.17
C TRP A 111 -5.26 17.09 -12.81
N VAL A 112 -6.18 16.41 -12.13
CA VAL A 112 -6.71 16.83 -10.83
C VAL A 112 -6.59 15.69 -9.84
N LEU A 113 -6.14 16.00 -8.63
CA LEU A 113 -5.99 15.01 -7.56
C LEU A 113 -7.34 14.39 -7.20
N GLN A 114 -7.50 13.11 -7.50
CA GLN A 114 -8.70 12.33 -7.17
C GLN A 114 -8.52 11.58 -5.84
N LYS A 115 -7.31 11.07 -5.59
CA LYS A 115 -7.01 10.26 -4.42
C LYS A 115 -5.52 10.24 -4.12
N VAL A 116 -5.17 10.26 -2.86
CA VAL A 116 -3.86 9.80 -2.40
C VAL A 116 -3.94 8.30 -2.17
N TRP A 117 -3.08 7.54 -2.85
CA TRP A 117 -3.16 6.08 -2.86
C TRP A 117 -1.94 5.39 -2.26
N ALA A 118 -0.82 6.09 -2.11
CA ALA A 118 0.35 5.59 -1.41
C ALA A 118 1.06 6.71 -0.64
N PHE A 119 1.64 6.37 0.50
CA PHE A 119 2.62 7.15 1.23
C PHE A 119 3.83 6.28 1.56
N ALA A 120 5.02 6.84 1.48
CA ALA A 120 6.22 6.25 2.03
C ALA A 120 7.13 7.33 2.62
N PRO A 121 7.72 7.11 3.80
CA PRO A 121 8.78 7.98 4.30
C PRO A 121 10.04 7.80 3.43
N GLY A 122 10.86 8.83 3.33
CA GLY A 122 12.22 8.72 2.79
C GLY A 122 13.13 7.88 3.67
N GLY A 123 14.42 7.83 3.36
CA GLY A 123 15.42 7.14 4.19
C GLY A 123 15.57 7.75 5.59
N SER A 124 16.24 7.03 6.49
CA SER A 124 16.44 7.45 7.89
C SER A 124 17.05 8.83 8.03
N GLU A 125 18.01 9.17 7.15
CA GLU A 125 18.71 10.46 7.17
C GLU A 125 18.00 11.57 6.38
N GLN A 126 16.90 11.24 5.68
CA GLN A 126 16.14 12.20 4.88
C GLN A 126 14.98 12.80 5.67
N GLU A 127 15.31 13.57 6.74
CA GLU A 127 14.32 14.17 7.62
C GLU A 127 13.23 14.96 6.86
N GLY A 128 11.96 14.67 7.14
CA GLY A 128 10.79 15.35 6.55
C GLY A 128 10.52 15.00 5.09
N LEU A 129 11.32 14.11 4.48
CA LEU A 129 11.07 13.64 3.13
C LEU A 129 9.98 12.57 3.13
N ILE A 130 8.95 12.79 2.33
CA ILE A 130 7.82 11.89 2.14
C ILE A 130 7.52 11.77 0.65
N TRP A 131 7.27 10.56 0.20
CA TRP A 131 6.74 10.26 -1.12
C TRP A 131 5.24 10.02 -1.06
N CYS A 132 4.53 10.49 -2.09
CA CYS A 132 3.08 10.37 -2.22
C CYS A 132 2.71 9.90 -3.62
N GLY A 133 2.07 8.75 -3.72
CA GLY A 133 1.47 8.23 -4.95
C GLY A 133 0.00 8.56 -5.03
N THR A 134 -0.46 8.96 -6.20
CA THR A 134 -1.81 9.50 -6.38
C THR A 134 -2.57 8.85 -7.53
N LEU A 135 -3.86 9.13 -7.56
CA LEU A 135 -4.76 8.92 -8.68
C LEU A 135 -5.20 10.32 -9.18
N PRO A 136 -5.01 10.62 -10.46
CA PRO A 136 -4.29 9.89 -11.50
C PRO A 136 -2.81 9.67 -11.16
N GLY A 137 -2.09 8.84 -11.91
CA GLY A 137 -0.76 8.31 -11.61
C GLY A 137 0.36 9.35 -11.49
N GLY A 138 0.31 10.22 -10.48
CA GLY A 138 1.38 11.14 -10.11
C GLY A 138 2.19 10.63 -8.92
N LEU A 139 3.51 10.77 -9.00
CA LEU A 139 4.41 10.62 -7.87
C LEU A 139 4.83 12.00 -7.39
N PHE A 140 4.56 12.30 -6.13
CA PHE A 140 4.94 13.56 -5.51
C PHE A 140 5.92 13.36 -4.37
N ARG A 141 6.73 14.36 -4.11
CA ARG A 141 7.72 14.41 -3.05
C ARG A 141 7.50 15.65 -2.21
N SER A 142 7.55 15.50 -0.90
CA SER A 142 7.62 16.59 0.06
C SER A 142 8.94 16.50 0.81
N GLU A 143 9.59 17.62 1.07
CA GLU A 143 10.82 17.71 1.88
C GLU A 143 10.57 18.39 3.24
N ASN A 144 9.32 18.67 3.58
CA ASN A 144 8.93 19.45 4.75
C ASN A 144 7.70 18.87 5.48
N ASP A 145 7.73 17.55 5.70
CA ASP A 145 6.68 16.84 6.46
C ASP A 145 5.27 16.99 5.87
N GLY A 146 5.17 17.13 4.53
CA GLY A 146 3.90 17.23 3.81
C GLY A 146 3.32 18.65 3.71
N GLU A 147 4.03 19.68 4.13
CA GLU A 147 3.54 21.06 4.00
C GLU A 147 3.42 21.50 2.54
N THR A 148 4.40 21.10 1.70
CA THR A 148 4.37 21.35 0.25
C THR A 148 4.79 20.10 -0.51
N TRP A 149 4.33 19.99 -1.76
CA TRP A 149 4.55 18.82 -2.62
C TRP A 149 5.06 19.24 -3.98
N GLU A 150 6.02 18.49 -4.49
CA GLU A 150 6.58 18.63 -5.82
C GLU A 150 6.30 17.37 -6.64
N LEU A 151 5.81 17.54 -7.88
CA LEU A 151 5.61 16.43 -8.81
C LEU A 151 6.96 15.92 -9.32
N ASN A 152 7.19 14.62 -9.26
CA ASN A 152 8.35 13.99 -9.87
C ASN A 152 8.21 14.02 -11.39
N ARG A 153 8.78 15.06 -11.99
CA ARG A 153 8.71 15.33 -13.44
C ARG A 153 9.34 14.21 -14.28
N PRO A 154 10.50 13.61 -13.90
CA PRO A 154 11.11 12.55 -14.69
C PRO A 154 10.17 11.34 -14.93
N LEU A 155 9.38 10.93 -13.92
CA LEU A 155 8.39 9.87 -14.11
C LEU A 155 7.13 10.38 -14.81
N TRP A 156 6.67 11.59 -14.47
CA TRP A 156 5.45 12.16 -15.04
C TRP A 156 5.57 12.45 -16.54
N ASP A 157 6.76 12.89 -16.98
CA ASP A 157 7.02 13.26 -18.38
C ASP A 157 7.56 12.09 -19.23
N ASP A 158 7.72 10.88 -18.63
CA ASP A 158 8.11 9.69 -19.39
C ASP A 158 7.04 9.35 -20.44
N PRO A 159 7.44 9.19 -21.72
CA PRO A 159 6.49 8.88 -22.79
C PRO A 159 5.67 7.62 -22.58
N LYS A 160 6.21 6.62 -21.89
CA LYS A 160 5.51 5.36 -21.59
C LYS A 160 4.35 5.53 -20.60
N ARG A 161 4.34 6.64 -19.84
CA ARG A 161 3.20 6.96 -18.95
C ARG A 161 1.90 7.08 -19.71
N GLU A 162 1.93 7.52 -20.95
CA GLU A 162 0.73 7.68 -21.79
C GLU A 162 0.07 6.34 -22.15
N GLU A 163 0.78 5.23 -21.98
CA GLU A 163 0.23 3.88 -22.17
C GLU A 163 -0.44 3.33 -20.92
N TRP A 164 -0.29 3.98 -19.75
CA TRP A 164 -0.95 3.55 -18.53
C TRP A 164 -2.46 3.78 -18.61
N PHE A 165 -3.23 2.88 -18.07
CA PHE A 165 -4.69 2.98 -18.08
C PHE A 165 -5.30 2.59 -16.73
N GLY A 166 -6.61 2.78 -16.55
CA GLY A 166 -7.31 2.39 -15.34
C GLY A 166 -7.56 0.89 -15.29
N GLY A 167 -7.20 0.25 -14.18
CA GLY A 167 -7.54 -1.13 -13.88
C GLY A 167 -8.79 -1.21 -13.00
N GLY A 168 -8.61 -1.18 -11.69
CA GLY A 168 -9.71 -1.13 -10.72
C GLY A 168 -10.27 0.27 -10.46
N ALA A 169 -9.70 1.30 -11.06
CA ALA A 169 -10.16 2.68 -11.04
C ALA A 169 -10.24 3.20 -12.49
N GLU A 170 -10.91 4.33 -12.67
CA GLU A 170 -11.11 4.93 -14.00
C GLU A 170 -9.78 5.41 -14.63
N TYR A 171 -8.79 5.70 -13.81
CA TYR A 171 -7.47 6.21 -14.18
C TYR A 171 -6.35 5.35 -13.62
N PRO A 172 -5.13 5.36 -14.22
CA PRO A 172 -3.96 4.74 -13.60
C PRO A 172 -3.65 5.41 -12.26
N GLY A 173 -3.09 4.69 -11.31
CA GLY A 173 -2.73 5.25 -10.02
C GLY A 173 -1.51 4.59 -9.40
N ILE A 174 -0.69 5.39 -8.71
CA ILE A 174 0.47 4.90 -7.96
C ILE A 174 0.00 4.51 -6.56
N HIS A 175 -0.02 3.21 -6.29
CA HIS A 175 -0.51 2.64 -5.03
C HIS A 175 0.56 1.94 -4.20
N SER A 176 1.76 1.71 -4.74
CA SER A 176 2.88 1.14 -4.00
C SER A 176 4.09 2.05 -4.13
N ILE A 177 4.77 2.30 -3.01
CA ILE A 177 6.05 2.99 -2.96
C ILE A 177 6.91 2.24 -1.96
N CYS A 178 8.00 1.62 -2.45
CA CYS A 178 8.97 0.92 -1.64
C CYS A 178 10.29 1.72 -1.69
N VAL A 179 10.65 2.35 -0.58
CA VAL A 179 11.95 3.01 -0.41
C VAL A 179 12.88 2.04 0.29
N SER A 180 14.02 1.73 -0.34
CA SER A 180 14.98 0.80 0.23
C SER A 180 15.56 1.37 1.53
N PRO A 181 15.53 0.62 2.65
CA PRO A 181 16.14 1.08 3.90
C PRO A 181 17.68 1.10 3.87
N ARG A 182 18.31 0.44 2.87
CA ARG A 182 19.76 0.43 2.70
C ARG A 182 20.29 1.51 1.77
N ASP A 183 19.45 1.92 0.82
CA ASP A 183 19.75 2.91 -0.20
C ASP A 183 18.48 3.71 -0.48
N PRO A 184 18.28 4.88 0.16
CA PRO A 184 17.04 5.64 0.03
C PRO A 184 16.84 6.25 -1.37
N ASP A 185 17.85 6.23 -2.23
CA ASP A 185 17.75 6.62 -3.63
C ASP A 185 17.22 5.47 -4.51
N HIS A 186 17.21 4.24 -3.99
CA HIS A 186 16.57 3.10 -4.63
C HIS A 186 15.10 3.00 -4.22
N ILE A 187 14.22 3.36 -5.15
CA ILE A 187 12.77 3.41 -4.94
C ILE A 187 12.06 2.61 -6.02
N ILE A 188 11.09 1.80 -5.63
CA ILE A 188 10.23 1.07 -6.54
C ILE A 188 8.79 1.57 -6.36
N VAL A 189 8.09 1.85 -7.45
CA VAL A 189 6.67 2.21 -7.44
C VAL A 189 5.86 1.21 -8.24
N GLY A 190 4.67 0.88 -7.73
CA GLY A 190 3.68 0.05 -8.40
C GLY A 190 2.51 0.90 -8.88
N ILE A 191 2.14 0.73 -10.15
CA ILE A 191 1.15 1.53 -10.85
C ILE A 191 0.07 0.61 -11.40
N SER A 192 -1.17 0.86 -11.06
CA SER A 192 -2.31 0.11 -11.58
C SER A 192 -2.35 0.25 -13.10
N CYS A 193 -2.28 -0.89 -13.82
CA CYS A 193 -2.13 -0.98 -15.27
C CYS A 193 -1.04 -0.03 -15.83
N GLY A 194 0.07 0.07 -15.12
CA GLY A 194 1.23 0.90 -15.46
C GLY A 194 2.56 0.23 -15.11
N GLY A 195 2.52 -0.97 -14.52
CA GLY A 195 3.69 -1.78 -14.20
C GLY A 195 4.41 -1.38 -12.92
N ALA A 196 5.65 -1.87 -12.80
CA ALA A 196 6.58 -1.54 -11.73
C ALA A 196 7.69 -0.64 -12.29
N TRP A 197 7.99 0.46 -11.61
CA TRP A 197 9.03 1.39 -12.03
C TRP A 197 10.09 1.53 -10.96
N VAL A 198 11.34 1.63 -11.37
CA VAL A 198 12.50 1.62 -10.49
C VAL A 198 13.37 2.85 -10.75
N THR A 199 13.78 3.52 -9.69
CA THR A 199 14.86 4.50 -9.69
C THR A 199 15.97 4.06 -8.74
N ARG A 200 17.23 4.43 -9.04
CA ARG A 200 18.39 4.23 -8.17
C ARG A 200 19.15 5.54 -7.92
N ASP A 201 18.51 6.66 -8.19
CA ASP A 201 19.07 8.01 -8.06
C ASP A 201 18.08 9.03 -7.46
N GLY A 202 17.18 8.53 -6.60
CA GLY A 202 16.23 9.36 -5.89
C GLY A 202 15.15 9.98 -6.77
N GLY A 203 14.79 9.31 -7.87
CA GLY A 203 13.72 9.74 -8.77
C GLY A 203 14.15 10.67 -9.89
N LYS A 204 15.45 10.80 -10.17
CA LYS A 204 15.97 11.60 -11.29
C LYS A 204 15.85 10.86 -12.63
N ASN A 205 16.02 9.54 -12.59
CA ASN A 205 15.81 8.67 -13.76
C ASN A 205 14.99 7.45 -13.34
N TRP A 206 14.13 6.97 -14.25
CA TRP A 206 13.27 5.83 -14.03
C TRP A 206 13.41 4.78 -15.12
N ALA A 207 13.37 3.52 -14.72
CA ALA A 207 13.29 2.38 -15.63
C ALA A 207 12.03 1.57 -15.32
N CYS A 208 11.32 1.13 -16.37
CA CYS A 208 10.21 0.20 -16.19
C CYS A 208 10.76 -1.19 -15.90
N GLY A 209 10.61 -1.65 -14.68
CA GLY A 209 10.79 -3.04 -14.26
C GLY A 209 9.54 -3.86 -14.61
N GLY A 210 9.54 -5.14 -14.25
CA GLY A 210 8.35 -5.98 -14.47
C GLY A 210 8.55 -7.04 -15.53
N GLN A 211 9.76 -7.24 -16.00
CA GLN A 211 10.08 -8.37 -16.89
C GLN A 211 9.67 -9.69 -16.21
N GLY A 212 8.90 -10.52 -16.92
CA GLY A 212 8.39 -11.79 -16.40
C GLY A 212 6.99 -11.72 -15.77
N MET A 213 6.45 -10.53 -15.51
CA MET A 213 5.02 -10.39 -15.23
C MET A 213 4.20 -10.62 -16.50
N ARG A 214 2.93 -11.00 -16.34
CA ARG A 214 2.05 -11.39 -17.45
C ARG A 214 0.64 -10.83 -17.24
N ALA A 215 0.15 -10.12 -18.24
CA ALA A 215 -1.17 -9.49 -18.28
C ALA A 215 -2.11 -10.28 -19.21
N GLU A 216 -2.94 -11.18 -18.63
CA GLU A 216 -3.87 -12.01 -19.41
C GLU A 216 -5.03 -11.23 -20.05
N TYR A 217 -5.30 -10.02 -19.55
CA TYR A 217 -6.31 -9.11 -20.09
C TYR A 217 -5.85 -8.38 -21.36
N MET A 218 -4.57 -8.49 -21.72
CA MET A 218 -4.01 -7.92 -22.94
C MET A 218 -3.98 -8.94 -24.09
N PRO A 219 -3.97 -8.48 -25.35
CA PRO A 219 -3.69 -9.35 -26.50
C PRO A 219 -2.37 -10.13 -26.29
N PRO A 220 -2.26 -11.37 -26.80
CA PRO A 220 -1.11 -12.25 -26.52
C PRO A 220 0.25 -11.61 -26.83
N GLU A 221 0.35 -10.81 -27.90
CA GLU A 221 1.57 -10.09 -28.32
C GLU A 221 2.00 -9.01 -27.34
N ARG A 222 1.09 -8.50 -26.51
CA ARG A 222 1.32 -7.47 -25.50
C ARG A 222 1.31 -7.99 -24.07
N ALA A 223 1.02 -9.27 -23.86
CA ALA A 223 0.84 -9.84 -22.52
C ALA A 223 2.07 -9.66 -21.61
N TYR A 224 3.25 -9.49 -22.16
CA TYR A 224 4.52 -9.30 -21.44
C TYR A 224 5.08 -7.89 -21.52
N ASP A 225 4.33 -6.92 -22.07
CA ASP A 225 4.75 -5.52 -22.03
C ASP A 225 4.83 -5.05 -20.58
N THR A 226 5.98 -4.51 -20.19
CA THR A 226 6.28 -4.23 -18.77
C THR A 226 5.50 -3.04 -18.22
N ASN A 227 5.20 -2.06 -19.05
CA ASN A 227 4.56 -0.79 -18.67
C ASN A 227 3.02 -0.81 -18.66
N ILE A 228 2.42 -1.99 -18.88
CA ILE A 228 0.94 -2.17 -18.81
C ILE A 228 0.53 -3.24 -17.78
N GLN A 229 1.49 -3.81 -17.06
CA GLN A 229 1.21 -4.79 -16.01
C GLN A 229 0.37 -4.16 -14.88
N ASP A 230 -0.47 -4.97 -14.23
CA ASP A 230 -1.33 -4.50 -13.14
C ASP A 230 -0.92 -5.11 -11.78
N PRO A 231 0.15 -4.60 -11.14
CA PRO A 231 0.41 -4.92 -9.75
C PRO A 231 -0.73 -4.38 -8.90
N HIS A 232 -1.33 -5.20 -8.05
CA HIS A 232 -2.31 -4.75 -7.06
C HIS A 232 -1.62 -4.18 -5.82
N LEU A 233 -0.51 -4.78 -5.38
CA LEU A 233 0.37 -4.26 -4.35
C LEU A 233 1.75 -4.87 -4.49
N ILE A 234 2.79 -4.04 -4.39
CA ILE A 234 4.19 -4.45 -4.26
C ILE A 234 4.61 -4.24 -2.81
N ALA A 235 5.22 -5.26 -2.20
CA ALA A 235 5.78 -5.20 -0.86
C ALA A 235 7.24 -5.67 -0.85
N GLN A 236 8.09 -4.94 -0.13
CA GLN A 236 9.54 -5.14 -0.05
C GLN A 236 9.94 -5.71 1.32
N CYS A 237 10.90 -6.62 1.34
CA CYS A 237 11.51 -7.09 2.58
C CYS A 237 12.54 -6.06 3.09
N ALA A 238 12.36 -5.53 4.29
CA ALA A 238 13.27 -4.53 4.85
C ALA A 238 14.71 -5.04 5.05
N ALA A 239 14.87 -6.29 5.50
CA ALA A 239 16.18 -6.90 5.70
C ALA A 239 16.91 -7.25 4.39
N ASN A 240 16.17 -7.46 3.30
CA ASN A 240 16.73 -7.68 1.96
C ASN A 240 15.89 -6.92 0.90
N PRO A 241 16.18 -5.63 0.67
CA PRO A 241 15.38 -4.77 -0.20
C PRO A 241 15.36 -5.17 -1.69
N GLU A 242 16.26 -6.03 -2.12
CA GLU A 242 16.26 -6.61 -3.48
C GLU A 242 15.15 -7.66 -3.64
N VAL A 243 14.58 -8.16 -2.51
CA VAL A 243 13.48 -9.12 -2.54
C VAL A 243 12.14 -8.41 -2.36
N LEU A 244 11.30 -8.54 -3.37
CA LEU A 244 9.94 -8.02 -3.39
C LEU A 244 8.95 -9.12 -3.75
N TRP A 245 7.75 -8.96 -3.23
CA TRP A 245 6.59 -9.75 -3.59
C TRP A 245 5.52 -8.85 -4.18
N VAL A 246 4.80 -9.35 -5.16
CA VAL A 246 3.67 -8.65 -5.74
C VAL A 246 2.43 -9.54 -5.78
N GLN A 247 1.33 -9.01 -5.25
CA GLN A 247 0.02 -9.48 -5.66
C GLN A 247 -0.31 -8.75 -6.95
N HIS A 248 -0.30 -9.48 -8.04
CA HIS A 248 -0.62 -8.99 -9.37
C HIS A 248 -2.07 -9.40 -9.74
N HIS A 249 -2.66 -8.74 -10.72
CA HIS A 249 -3.98 -9.08 -11.25
C HIS A 249 -4.09 -10.56 -11.66
N ASN A 250 -3.08 -11.08 -12.35
CA ASN A 250 -3.09 -12.46 -12.84
C ASN A 250 -2.34 -13.47 -11.97
N GLY A 251 -1.90 -13.09 -10.77
CA GLY A 251 -1.22 -14.03 -9.88
C GLY A 251 -0.31 -13.40 -8.86
N ILE A 252 0.60 -14.22 -8.34
CA ILE A 252 1.61 -13.83 -7.38
C ILE A 252 2.97 -13.93 -8.05
N PHE A 253 3.80 -12.89 -7.89
CA PHE A 253 5.15 -12.90 -8.42
C PHE A 253 6.15 -12.48 -7.35
N LYS A 254 7.40 -12.95 -7.48
CA LYS A 254 8.52 -12.60 -6.60
C LYS A 254 9.68 -12.08 -7.45
N SER A 255 10.29 -10.99 -7.01
CA SER A 255 11.55 -10.47 -7.51
C SER A 255 12.66 -10.72 -6.47
N THR A 256 13.91 -10.92 -6.93
CA THR A 256 15.10 -11.03 -6.08
C THR A 256 16.21 -10.09 -6.53
N ASP A 257 15.91 -9.18 -7.44
CA ASP A 257 16.84 -8.27 -8.13
C ASP A 257 16.37 -6.81 -8.14
N GLY A 258 15.61 -6.41 -7.11
CA GLY A 258 15.14 -5.03 -6.97
C GLY A 258 14.09 -4.62 -8.00
N ALA A 259 13.20 -5.54 -8.34
CA ALA A 259 12.11 -5.37 -9.30
C ALA A 259 12.54 -5.31 -10.78
N ALA A 260 13.78 -5.65 -11.12
CA ALA A 260 14.21 -5.74 -12.52
C ALA A 260 13.51 -6.89 -13.25
N SER A 261 13.38 -8.04 -12.59
CA SER A 261 12.64 -9.19 -13.10
C SER A 261 11.76 -9.86 -12.03
N TRP A 262 10.78 -10.63 -12.49
CA TRP A 262 9.79 -11.29 -11.65
C TRP A 262 9.55 -12.72 -12.07
N THR A 263 9.43 -13.59 -11.09
CA THR A 263 9.10 -15.01 -11.27
C THR A 263 7.68 -15.27 -10.77
N GLU A 264 6.84 -15.86 -11.62
CA GLU A 264 5.48 -16.24 -11.27
C GLU A 264 5.48 -17.41 -10.27
N ILE A 265 4.72 -17.26 -9.18
CA ILE A 265 4.50 -18.29 -8.16
C ILE A 265 3.19 -19.00 -8.48
N LYS A 266 3.31 -20.26 -8.91
CA LYS A 266 2.18 -21.08 -9.36
C LYS A 266 1.64 -21.97 -8.22
N ASN A 267 0.46 -22.57 -8.46
CA ASN A 267 -0.14 -23.58 -7.59
C ASN A 267 -0.54 -23.09 -6.18
N VAL A 268 -0.88 -21.83 -6.04
CA VAL A 268 -1.42 -21.27 -4.80
C VAL A 268 -2.92 -21.54 -4.71
N LYS A 269 -3.36 -22.12 -3.60
CA LYS A 269 -4.78 -22.42 -3.35
C LYS A 269 -5.30 -21.59 -2.17
N PRO A 270 -6.60 -21.22 -2.16
CA PRO A 270 -7.66 -21.58 -3.13
C PRO A 270 -7.63 -20.76 -4.42
N SER A 271 -6.88 -19.66 -4.48
CA SER A 271 -6.74 -18.76 -5.62
C SER A 271 -5.41 -18.04 -5.59
N VAL A 272 -4.91 -17.65 -6.77
CA VAL A 272 -3.76 -16.74 -6.93
C VAL A 272 -4.18 -15.27 -7.02
N PHE A 273 -5.50 -15.00 -7.16
CA PHE A 273 -6.05 -13.66 -7.25
C PHE A 273 -6.30 -13.07 -5.87
N GLY A 274 -6.00 -11.82 -5.68
CA GLY A 274 -6.24 -11.03 -4.49
C GLY A 274 -5.74 -9.60 -4.66
N PHE A 275 -5.74 -8.82 -3.59
CA PHE A 275 -5.23 -7.45 -3.62
C PHE A 275 -4.06 -7.22 -2.67
N PRO A 276 -4.09 -7.69 -1.40
CA PRO A 276 -3.03 -7.42 -0.46
C PRO A 276 -1.91 -8.44 -0.52
N VAL A 277 -0.71 -7.98 -0.22
CA VAL A 277 0.45 -8.78 0.15
C VAL A 277 1.18 -8.14 1.32
N ALA A 278 1.61 -8.92 2.30
CA ALA A 278 2.53 -8.51 3.35
C ALA A 278 3.78 -9.39 3.29
N VAL A 279 4.95 -8.80 3.52
CA VAL A 279 6.24 -9.50 3.51
C VAL A 279 6.86 -9.38 4.89
N HIS A 280 7.40 -10.49 5.41
CA HIS A 280 8.07 -10.50 6.69
C HIS A 280 9.29 -9.54 6.66
N PRO A 281 9.42 -8.61 7.62
CA PRO A 281 10.45 -7.57 7.53
C PRO A 281 11.89 -8.09 7.59
N ARG A 282 12.10 -9.29 8.17
CA ARG A 282 13.44 -9.88 8.36
C ARG A 282 13.68 -11.17 7.57
N ASP A 283 12.62 -11.76 7.00
CA ASP A 283 12.71 -13.02 6.24
C ASP A 283 12.09 -12.83 4.85
N PRO A 284 12.92 -12.68 3.79
CA PRO A 284 12.44 -12.42 2.44
C PRO A 284 11.65 -13.58 1.81
N ASP A 285 11.73 -14.78 2.41
CA ASP A 285 11.04 -15.97 1.94
C ASP A 285 9.67 -16.19 2.58
N THR A 286 9.31 -15.33 3.55
CA THR A 286 8.01 -15.35 4.22
C THR A 286 7.11 -14.20 3.76
N ALA A 287 5.93 -14.55 3.25
CA ALA A 287 4.91 -13.60 2.79
C ALA A 287 3.48 -14.12 3.04
N TRP A 288 2.52 -13.17 3.17
CA TRP A 288 1.10 -13.44 3.39
C TRP A 288 0.24 -12.78 2.34
N PHE A 289 -0.84 -13.47 1.96
CA PHE A 289 -1.81 -13.03 0.95
C PHE A 289 -3.22 -13.34 1.43
N VAL A 290 -4.19 -12.49 1.09
CA VAL A 290 -5.61 -12.76 1.35
C VAL A 290 -6.32 -12.91 0.00
N PRO A 291 -6.61 -14.16 -0.43
CA PRO A 291 -7.13 -14.42 -1.77
C PRO A 291 -8.61 -14.09 -1.89
N ALA A 292 -9.01 -13.70 -3.10
CA ALA A 292 -10.38 -13.67 -3.59
C ALA A 292 -10.52 -14.64 -4.77
N ILE A 293 -11.73 -14.83 -5.31
CA ILE A 293 -11.92 -15.81 -6.39
C ILE A 293 -11.23 -15.34 -7.66
N LYS A 294 -11.63 -14.19 -8.20
CA LYS A 294 -11.10 -13.55 -9.41
C LYS A 294 -11.65 -12.13 -9.55
N ASP A 295 -11.22 -11.40 -10.55
CA ASP A 295 -11.58 -9.98 -10.71
C ASP A 295 -13.08 -9.75 -10.85
N GLU A 296 -13.78 -10.53 -11.66
CA GLU A 296 -15.23 -10.38 -11.86
C GLU A 296 -16.05 -10.95 -10.67
N LYS A 297 -15.37 -11.60 -9.71
CA LYS A 297 -16.00 -12.20 -8.53
C LYS A 297 -15.15 -11.97 -7.27
N ARG A 298 -15.14 -10.75 -6.80
CA ARG A 298 -14.29 -10.26 -5.72
C ARG A 298 -14.81 -10.63 -4.33
N ILE A 299 -14.94 -11.91 -4.07
CA ILE A 299 -15.34 -12.50 -2.78
C ILE A 299 -14.43 -13.68 -2.43
N PRO A 300 -14.38 -14.11 -1.16
CA PRO A 300 -13.62 -15.30 -0.75
C PRO A 300 -14.06 -16.59 -1.45
N ALA A 301 -13.12 -17.44 -1.78
CA ALA A 301 -13.40 -18.75 -2.36
C ALA A 301 -14.24 -19.60 -1.42
N SER A 302 -15.32 -20.17 -1.94
CA SER A 302 -16.27 -21.03 -1.19
C SER A 302 -16.87 -20.35 0.07
N GLY A 303 -16.94 -19.01 0.10
CA GLY A 303 -17.44 -18.26 1.26
C GLY A 303 -16.60 -18.46 2.52
N LYS A 304 -15.27 -18.62 2.38
CA LYS A 304 -14.31 -18.85 3.46
C LYS A 304 -13.21 -17.81 3.42
N VAL A 305 -13.06 -17.02 4.48
CA VAL A 305 -11.90 -16.14 4.62
C VAL A 305 -10.68 -16.97 5.01
N VAL A 306 -9.61 -16.81 4.25
CA VAL A 306 -8.35 -17.50 4.50
C VAL A 306 -7.19 -16.54 4.30
N VAL A 307 -6.06 -16.84 4.95
CA VAL A 307 -4.77 -16.18 4.69
C VAL A 307 -3.80 -17.24 4.20
N ASN A 308 -3.19 -17.03 3.05
CA ASN A 308 -2.14 -17.88 2.54
C ASN A 308 -0.78 -17.38 3.01
N ARG A 309 0.02 -18.24 3.66
CA ARG A 309 1.38 -17.94 4.06
C ARG A 309 2.37 -18.89 3.39
N THR A 310 3.43 -18.33 2.82
CA THR A 310 4.65 -19.06 2.47
C THR A 310 5.76 -18.70 3.47
N THR A 311 6.67 -19.64 3.73
CA THR A 311 7.89 -19.45 4.55
C THR A 311 9.13 -20.02 3.84
N ASN A 312 9.03 -20.25 2.55
CA ASN A 312 10.07 -20.89 1.75
C ASN A 312 10.17 -20.31 0.32
N GLY A 313 9.92 -19.02 0.19
CA GLY A 313 10.06 -18.31 -1.08
C GLY A 313 9.00 -18.66 -2.13
N GLY A 314 7.81 -19.10 -1.71
CA GLY A 314 6.72 -19.42 -2.62
C GLY A 314 6.70 -20.85 -3.15
N ARG A 315 7.64 -21.72 -2.69
CA ARG A 315 7.62 -23.15 -3.09
C ARG A 315 6.41 -23.89 -2.57
N THR A 316 5.94 -23.54 -1.36
CA THR A 316 4.70 -24.06 -0.78
C THR A 316 3.96 -22.98 -0.02
N PHE A 317 2.63 -23.16 0.13
CA PHE A 317 1.77 -22.29 0.92
C PHE A 317 0.98 -23.08 1.94
N LYS A 318 0.83 -22.49 3.14
CA LYS A 318 -0.10 -22.95 4.17
C LYS A 318 -1.31 -22.03 4.15
N THR A 319 -2.50 -22.62 4.01
CA THR A 319 -3.77 -21.90 4.11
C THR A 319 -4.19 -21.82 5.58
N LEU A 320 -4.23 -20.62 6.13
CA LEU A 320 -4.51 -20.32 7.54
C LEU A 320 -5.98 -19.94 7.69
N THR A 321 -6.69 -20.62 8.61
CA THR A 321 -8.14 -20.48 8.75
C THR A 321 -8.63 -20.34 10.19
N ARG A 322 -7.77 -20.65 11.17
CA ARG A 322 -8.15 -20.72 12.58
C ARG A 322 -8.54 -19.34 13.13
N GLY A 323 -9.79 -19.19 13.55
CA GLY A 323 -10.34 -17.91 14.02
C GLY A 323 -10.93 -17.01 12.92
N LEU A 324 -10.90 -17.46 11.66
CA LEU A 324 -11.52 -16.78 10.53
C LEU A 324 -12.87 -17.44 10.15
N PRO A 325 -13.82 -16.68 9.61
CA PRO A 325 -15.12 -17.23 9.20
C PRO A 325 -14.98 -18.24 8.04
N GLN A 326 -15.56 -19.43 8.22
CA GLN A 326 -15.44 -20.54 7.28
C GLN A 326 -16.78 -20.90 6.61
N LYS A 327 -17.78 -20.05 6.74
CA LYS A 327 -19.09 -20.16 6.05
C LYS A 327 -19.67 -18.77 5.84
N HIS A 328 -20.32 -18.59 4.69
CA HIS A 328 -21.09 -17.38 4.36
C HIS A 328 -20.29 -16.07 4.55
N ALA A 329 -18.99 -16.10 4.31
CA ALA A 329 -18.13 -14.92 4.33
C ALA A 329 -18.02 -14.33 2.93
N TYR A 330 -18.28 -13.03 2.83
CA TYR A 330 -18.24 -12.26 1.58
C TYR A 330 -17.25 -11.08 1.67
N ASP A 331 -16.31 -11.22 2.55
CA ASP A 331 -15.29 -10.24 2.87
C ASP A 331 -14.27 -10.12 1.74
N LEU A 332 -14.08 -8.92 1.21
CA LEU A 332 -12.95 -8.61 0.34
C LEU A 332 -11.93 -7.80 1.14
N VAL A 333 -10.65 -8.08 0.97
CA VAL A 333 -9.56 -7.33 1.58
C VAL A 333 -8.87 -6.50 0.51
N PHE A 334 -8.86 -5.18 0.67
CA PHE A 334 -8.20 -4.27 -0.26
C PHE A 334 -6.68 -4.32 -0.13
N ARG A 335 -5.97 -3.79 -1.14
CA ARG A 335 -4.50 -3.86 -1.25
C ARG A 335 -3.75 -3.36 0.00
N HIS A 336 -4.21 -2.29 0.64
CA HIS A 336 -3.57 -1.73 1.83
C HIS A 336 -4.18 -2.21 3.15
N ALA A 337 -5.16 -3.10 3.12
CA ALA A 337 -5.90 -3.53 4.31
C ALA A 337 -5.32 -4.80 4.97
N LEU A 338 -4.09 -5.19 4.65
CA LEU A 338 -3.28 -6.18 5.35
C LEU A 338 -1.93 -5.56 5.69
N ASP A 339 -1.46 -5.77 6.92
CA ASP A 339 -0.13 -5.33 7.34
C ASP A 339 0.49 -6.31 8.34
N VAL A 340 1.82 -6.26 8.46
CA VAL A 340 2.64 -7.04 9.40
C VAL A 340 3.56 -6.10 10.19
N ASP A 341 3.72 -6.36 11.47
CA ASP A 341 4.60 -5.57 12.34
C ASP A 341 6.09 -5.90 12.13
N GLU A 342 6.98 -5.09 12.71
CA GLU A 342 8.45 -5.26 12.61
C GLU A 342 8.97 -6.57 13.23
N THR A 343 8.16 -7.27 14.01
CA THR A 343 8.55 -8.58 14.54
C THR A 343 8.26 -9.72 13.55
N GLY A 344 7.37 -9.51 12.58
CA GLY A 344 6.85 -10.53 11.69
C GLY A 344 5.85 -11.48 12.36
N GLN A 345 5.52 -11.27 13.64
CA GLN A 345 4.61 -12.11 14.41
C GLN A 345 3.19 -11.57 14.44
N ARG A 346 3.04 -10.24 14.43
CA ARG A 346 1.71 -9.62 14.46
C ARG A 346 1.28 -9.23 13.06
N LEU A 347 0.09 -9.70 12.70
CA LEU A 347 -0.58 -9.31 11.48
C LEU A 347 -1.96 -8.76 11.79
N ALA A 348 -2.42 -7.84 10.98
CA ALA A 348 -3.80 -7.39 11.03
C ALA A 348 -4.33 -7.19 9.61
N PHE A 349 -5.61 -7.53 9.40
CA PHE A 349 -6.30 -7.18 8.16
C PHE A 349 -7.76 -6.85 8.40
N GLY A 350 -8.28 -5.98 7.55
CA GLY A 350 -9.68 -5.59 7.56
C GLY A 350 -10.34 -5.76 6.21
N SER A 351 -11.66 -5.90 6.21
CA SER A 351 -12.44 -6.18 5.01
C SER A 351 -13.38 -5.03 4.60
N THR A 352 -13.87 -5.14 3.38
CA THR A 352 -14.89 -4.23 2.85
C THR A 352 -16.25 -4.36 3.52
N THR A 353 -16.48 -5.45 4.27
CA THR A 353 -17.69 -5.68 5.08
C THR A 353 -17.56 -5.14 6.50
N GLY A 354 -16.38 -4.59 6.87
CA GLY A 354 -16.15 -3.96 8.16
C GLY A 354 -15.64 -4.91 9.25
N SER A 355 -15.26 -6.13 8.89
CA SER A 355 -14.60 -7.05 9.81
C SER A 355 -13.11 -6.72 9.93
N LEU A 356 -12.56 -6.86 11.13
CA LEU A 356 -11.15 -6.65 11.46
C LEU A 356 -10.61 -7.80 12.27
N TRP A 357 -9.55 -8.43 11.80
CA TRP A 357 -8.86 -9.54 12.45
C TRP A 357 -7.41 -9.20 12.74
N VAL A 358 -6.88 -9.78 13.80
CA VAL A 358 -5.48 -9.68 14.22
C VAL A 358 -4.94 -11.04 14.61
N SER A 359 -3.67 -11.26 14.33
CA SER A 359 -2.90 -12.43 14.76
C SER A 359 -1.69 -11.96 15.56
N ASP A 360 -1.30 -12.71 16.60
CA ASP A 360 -0.07 -12.49 17.37
C ASP A 360 0.99 -13.61 17.15
N ASP A 361 0.73 -14.55 16.23
CA ASP A 361 1.52 -15.77 15.98
C ASP A 361 1.83 -16.04 14.50
N GLY A 362 2.08 -14.99 13.74
CA GLY A 362 2.43 -15.09 12.32
C GLY A 362 1.27 -15.55 11.43
N GLY A 363 0.03 -15.44 11.92
CA GLY A 363 -1.18 -15.81 11.19
C GLY A 363 -1.68 -17.22 11.50
N ASP A 364 -1.05 -17.99 12.39
CA ASP A 364 -1.51 -19.34 12.73
C ASP A 364 -2.88 -19.33 13.43
N THR A 365 -3.16 -18.28 14.23
CA THR A 365 -4.47 -18.02 14.83
C THR A 365 -4.89 -16.57 14.68
N TRP A 366 -6.19 -16.34 14.51
CA TRP A 366 -6.78 -15.03 14.33
C TRP A 366 -7.83 -14.71 15.38
N GLN A 367 -7.80 -13.49 15.88
CA GLN A 367 -8.78 -12.93 16.79
C GLN A 367 -9.59 -11.87 16.06
N THR A 368 -10.91 -11.92 16.12
CA THR A 368 -11.78 -10.85 15.67
C THR A 368 -11.69 -9.66 16.64
N VAL A 369 -11.34 -8.49 16.12
CA VAL A 369 -11.35 -7.22 16.87
C VAL A 369 -12.71 -6.56 16.79
N SER A 370 -13.31 -6.56 15.58
CA SER A 370 -14.63 -5.98 15.33
C SER A 370 -15.24 -6.59 14.06
N ASN A 371 -16.56 -6.70 14.02
CA ASN A 371 -17.34 -7.01 12.81
C ASN A 371 -18.25 -5.83 12.39
N HIS A 372 -18.04 -4.66 12.98
CA HIS A 372 -18.95 -3.50 12.85
C HIS A 372 -18.22 -2.22 12.45
N LEU A 373 -16.97 -2.30 11.99
CA LEU A 373 -16.30 -1.15 11.41
C LEU A 373 -16.92 -0.79 10.06
N PRO A 374 -16.81 0.45 9.63
CA PRO A 374 -17.06 0.77 8.22
C PRO A 374 -16.10 0.02 7.30
N PRO A 375 -16.36 -0.07 5.98
CA PRO A 375 -15.43 -0.68 5.03
C PRO A 375 -13.99 -0.24 5.26
N VAL A 376 -13.08 -1.22 5.46
CA VAL A 376 -11.66 -0.97 5.76
C VAL A 376 -10.88 -0.78 4.46
N TYR A 377 -10.10 0.29 4.38
CA TYR A 377 -9.26 0.60 3.23
C TYR A 377 -7.78 0.34 3.47
N ALA A 378 -7.28 0.65 4.67
CA ALA A 378 -5.89 0.42 5.02
C ALA A 378 -5.74 0.04 6.49
N VAL A 379 -4.73 -0.79 6.75
CA VAL A 379 -4.25 -1.17 8.08
C VAL A 379 -2.76 -0.88 8.13
N ARG A 380 -2.26 -0.24 9.19
CA ARG A 380 -0.82 0.05 9.37
C ARG A 380 -0.40 -0.06 10.81
N PHE A 381 0.54 -0.96 11.10
CA PHE A 381 1.21 -1.03 12.40
C PHE A 381 2.10 0.20 12.62
N GLU A 382 2.15 0.66 13.86
CA GLU A 382 3.20 1.60 14.28
C GLU A 382 4.55 0.88 14.28
N LYS A 383 5.54 1.48 13.65
CA LYS A 383 6.92 1.00 13.66
C LYS A 383 7.64 1.50 14.90
N PRO A 384 8.63 0.75 15.43
CA PRO A 384 9.52 1.28 16.46
C PRO A 384 10.13 2.60 16.00
N LEU A 385 10.29 3.53 16.92
CA LEU A 385 10.97 4.78 16.60
C LEU A 385 12.40 4.49 16.12
N ALA A 386 12.85 5.20 15.10
CA ALA A 386 14.22 5.17 14.68
C ALA A 386 15.12 5.63 15.85
N GLU A 387 16.14 4.85 16.18
CA GLU A 387 17.15 5.26 17.18
C GLU A 387 17.87 6.52 16.68
N VAL A 388 18.04 7.48 17.59
CA VAL A 388 18.65 8.79 17.29
C VAL A 388 20.16 8.72 17.47
#